data_e6411bd28602af97c4e50825d8a82bf1
#
_entry.id   e6411bd28602af97c4e50825d8a82bf1
#
_cell.length_a   1.000
_cell.length_b   1.000
_cell.length_c   1.000
_cell.angle_alpha   90.00
_cell.angle_beta   90.00
_cell.angle_gamma   90.00
#
_symmetry.space_group_name_H-M   'P 1'
#
loop_
_entity.id
_entity.type
_entity.pdbx_description
1 polymer ?
#
loop_
_entity_poly.entity_id
_entity_poly.type
_entity_poly.pdbx_seq_one_letter_code
_entity_poly.pdbx_strand_id
1 'polypeptide(L)'
;MSKKKVVVSLGHDALGYTTEAQWDAVRVTAKALADLVEEDYQLTITHSIGPQVSMIHKAMTELRRVYIDYTPAPMCVCSAMSQGYVGYDIQNALRSELLNRGISKPVSTILTQVTVDPYDEAFYEPTKVIGRYMSKEDAEMEVKKGNYVKEDAGLGFRRVVAA
;
A
#
# COMPACT_ATOMS: atom_id res chain seq x y z
N MET A 1 13.41 -0.30 -34.41
CA MET A 1 14.21 0.15 -33.24
C MET A 1 13.58 -0.45 -31.99
N SER A 2 14.35 -0.90 -31.00
CA SER A 2 13.79 -1.34 -29.73
C SER A 2 13.25 -0.13 -28.96
N LYS A 3 12.03 -0.22 -28.43
CA LYS A 3 11.45 0.85 -27.60
C LYS A 3 12.27 1.03 -26.33
N LYS A 4 12.46 2.28 -25.90
CA LYS A 4 13.13 2.58 -24.63
C LYS A 4 12.26 2.12 -23.46
N LYS A 5 12.84 1.42 -22.50
CA LYS A 5 12.16 0.96 -21.29
C LYS A 5 12.46 1.92 -20.14
N VAL A 6 11.44 2.29 -19.40
CA VAL A 6 11.55 3.20 -18.24
C VAL A 6 10.80 2.60 -17.05
N VAL A 7 11.42 2.65 -15.88
CA VAL A 7 10.79 2.35 -14.59
C VAL A 7 10.49 3.68 -13.90
N VAL A 8 9.22 3.87 -13.54
CA VAL A 8 8.75 5.05 -12.79
C VAL A 8 8.32 4.58 -11.41
N SER A 9 8.92 5.14 -10.36
CA SER A 9 8.57 4.84 -8.98
C SER A 9 7.72 5.97 -8.39
N LEU A 10 6.49 5.65 -7.97
CA LEU A 10 5.53 6.58 -7.40
C LEU A 10 5.56 6.50 -5.87
N GLY A 11 6.00 7.57 -5.22
CA GLY A 11 5.94 7.74 -3.78
C GLY A 11 4.56 8.16 -3.27
N HIS A 12 4.44 8.41 -1.97
CA HIS A 12 3.18 8.80 -1.33
C HIS A 12 2.62 10.11 -1.88
N ASP A 13 3.47 11.08 -2.17
CA ASP A 13 3.04 12.39 -2.64
C ASP A 13 2.40 12.33 -4.02
N ALA A 14 2.78 11.34 -4.85
CA ALA A 14 2.17 11.10 -6.15
C ALA A 14 0.83 10.34 -6.08
N LEU A 15 0.47 9.84 -4.89
CA LEU A 15 -0.70 8.96 -4.70
C LEU A 15 -1.73 9.51 -3.70
N GLY A 16 -1.35 10.49 -2.86
CA GLY A 16 -2.23 11.02 -1.80
C GLY A 16 -2.41 10.07 -0.61
N TYR A 17 -3.00 10.60 0.45
CA TYR A 17 -3.15 9.90 1.75
C TYR A 17 -4.59 9.51 2.08
N THR A 18 -5.59 10.15 1.48
CA THR A 18 -7.02 9.81 1.60
C THR A 18 -7.55 9.33 0.26
N THR A 19 -8.74 8.75 0.24
CA THR A 19 -9.37 8.27 -1.00
C THR A 19 -9.58 9.40 -2.00
N GLU A 20 -10.08 10.55 -1.55
CA GLU A 20 -10.30 11.71 -2.40
C GLU A 20 -8.97 12.28 -2.92
N ALA A 21 -7.99 12.46 -2.04
CA ALA A 21 -6.67 12.93 -2.42
C ALA A 21 -5.98 11.97 -3.39
N GLN A 22 -6.19 10.65 -3.25
CA GLN A 22 -5.66 9.66 -4.17
C GLN A 22 -6.27 9.80 -5.57
N TRP A 23 -7.58 9.97 -5.68
CA TRP A 23 -8.23 10.16 -6.98
C TRP A 23 -7.71 11.38 -7.73
N ASP A 24 -7.49 12.48 -7.03
CA ASP A 24 -6.94 13.69 -7.64
C ASP A 24 -5.45 13.52 -8.00
N ALA A 25 -4.66 12.95 -7.09
CA ALA A 25 -3.22 12.74 -7.29
C ALA A 25 -2.94 11.79 -8.47
N VAL A 26 -3.66 10.65 -8.58
CA VAL A 26 -3.44 9.71 -9.68
C VAL A 26 -3.84 10.29 -11.04
N ARG A 27 -4.83 11.21 -11.10
CA ARG A 27 -5.17 11.90 -12.34
C ARG A 27 -4.06 12.83 -12.80
N VAL A 28 -3.43 13.55 -11.88
CA VAL A 28 -2.27 14.41 -12.21
C VAL A 28 -1.08 13.54 -12.64
N THR A 29 -0.79 12.49 -11.88
CA THR A 29 0.29 11.54 -12.18
C THR A 29 0.08 10.86 -13.54
N ALA A 30 -1.16 10.48 -13.87
CA ALA A 30 -1.50 9.85 -15.14
C ALA A 30 -1.16 10.71 -16.36
N LYS A 31 -1.28 12.03 -16.27
CA LYS A 31 -0.90 12.94 -17.37
C LYS A 31 0.60 12.86 -17.66
N ALA A 32 1.43 12.93 -16.62
CA ALA A 32 2.88 12.82 -16.76
C ALA A 32 3.32 11.42 -17.28
N LEU A 33 2.63 10.35 -16.84
CA LEU A 33 2.87 9.01 -17.36
C LEU A 33 2.45 8.88 -18.84
N ALA A 34 1.35 9.52 -19.22
CA ALA A 34 0.89 9.52 -20.61
C ALA A 34 1.84 10.28 -21.53
N ASP A 35 2.49 11.36 -21.08
CA ASP A 35 3.53 12.07 -21.85
C ASP A 35 4.66 11.11 -22.25
N LEU A 36 5.12 10.27 -21.31
CA LEU A 36 6.15 9.25 -21.59
C LEU A 36 5.64 8.19 -22.59
N VAL A 37 4.37 7.83 -22.53
CA VAL A 37 3.79 6.86 -23.47
C VAL A 37 3.68 7.46 -24.89
N GLU A 38 3.35 8.73 -25.02
CA GLU A 38 3.33 9.45 -26.32
C GLU A 38 4.72 9.50 -26.95
N GLU A 39 5.76 9.66 -26.14
CA GLU A 39 7.17 9.60 -26.59
C GLU A 39 7.67 8.16 -26.86
N ASP A 40 6.77 7.18 -26.96
CA ASP A 40 7.01 5.77 -27.27
C ASP A 40 7.86 5.01 -26.24
N TYR A 41 7.87 5.43 -24.97
CA TYR A 41 8.46 4.64 -23.90
C TYR A 41 7.58 3.45 -23.51
N GLN A 42 8.23 2.34 -23.14
CA GLN A 42 7.60 1.22 -22.43
C GLN A 42 7.75 1.44 -20.94
N LEU A 43 6.62 1.64 -20.24
CA LEU A 43 6.61 1.94 -18.83
C LEU A 43 6.44 0.68 -17.98
N THR A 44 7.24 0.59 -16.93
CA THR A 44 6.97 -0.21 -15.73
C THR A 44 6.79 0.77 -14.57
N ILE A 45 5.64 0.72 -13.91
CA ILE A 45 5.31 1.62 -12.81
C ILE A 45 5.36 0.82 -11.52
N THR A 46 6.14 1.29 -10.55
CA THR A 46 6.11 0.80 -9.17
C THR A 46 5.49 1.88 -8.28
N HIS A 47 4.77 1.48 -7.25
CA HIS A 47 4.09 2.44 -6.38
C HIS A 47 4.13 2.03 -4.91
N SER A 48 4.08 3.00 -4.03
CA SER A 48 3.93 2.78 -2.60
C SER A 48 2.47 2.43 -2.25
N ILE A 49 2.28 1.80 -1.08
CA ILE A 49 0.96 1.41 -0.55
C ILE A 49 0.79 1.75 0.94
N GLY A 50 1.74 2.49 1.53
CA GLY A 50 1.84 2.68 2.98
C GLY A 50 0.56 3.18 3.66
N PRO A 51 -0.05 4.30 3.26
CA PRO A 51 -1.30 4.78 3.83
C PRO A 51 -2.46 3.81 3.63
N GLN A 52 -2.57 3.22 2.42
CA GLN A 52 -3.66 2.36 2.02
C GLN A 52 -3.65 1.02 2.77
N VAL A 53 -2.48 0.40 2.95
CA VAL A 53 -2.38 -0.84 3.74
C VAL A 53 -2.77 -0.61 5.20
N SER A 54 -2.40 0.55 5.76
CA SER A 54 -2.78 0.91 7.13
C SER A 54 -4.29 1.12 7.26
N MET A 55 -4.91 1.78 6.29
CA MET A 55 -6.37 2.00 6.24
C MET A 55 -7.11 0.66 6.16
N ILE A 56 -6.75 -0.20 5.23
CA ILE A 56 -7.39 -1.51 5.03
C ILE A 56 -7.22 -2.38 6.28
N HIS A 57 -6.02 -2.45 6.83
CA HIS A 57 -5.77 -3.24 8.04
C HIS A 57 -6.59 -2.75 9.24
N LYS A 58 -6.70 -1.42 9.43
CA LYS A 58 -7.56 -0.85 10.47
C LYS A 58 -9.03 -1.20 10.23
N ALA A 59 -9.52 -1.04 9.00
CA ALA A 59 -10.91 -1.37 8.65
C ALA A 59 -11.23 -2.85 8.93
N MET A 60 -10.35 -3.78 8.53
CA MET A 60 -10.52 -5.21 8.79
C MET A 60 -10.48 -5.54 10.28
N THR A 61 -9.65 -4.83 11.06
CA THR A 61 -9.58 -5.00 12.51
C THR A 61 -10.85 -4.49 13.19
N GLU A 62 -11.37 -3.33 12.81
CA GLU A 62 -12.61 -2.78 13.38
C GLU A 62 -13.83 -3.59 12.95
N LEU A 63 -13.88 -4.11 11.73
CA LEU A 63 -14.94 -5.02 11.27
C LEU A 63 -15.09 -6.22 12.22
N ARG A 64 -13.98 -6.83 12.63
CA ARG A 64 -13.96 -7.92 13.61
C ARG A 64 -14.55 -7.55 14.97
N ARG A 65 -14.37 -6.29 15.42
CA ARG A 65 -14.93 -5.85 16.70
C ARG A 65 -16.45 -5.78 16.69
N VAL A 66 -17.03 -5.46 15.54
CA VAL A 66 -18.48 -5.36 15.35
C VAL A 66 -19.09 -6.74 15.03
N TYR A 67 -18.40 -7.51 14.20
CA TYR A 67 -18.87 -8.80 13.73
C TYR A 67 -17.85 -9.87 14.09
N ILE A 68 -18.10 -10.60 15.17
CA ILE A 68 -17.16 -11.56 15.78
C ILE A 68 -16.81 -12.73 14.85
N ASP A 69 -17.68 -13.06 13.91
CA ASP A 69 -17.50 -14.16 12.95
C ASP A 69 -16.45 -13.85 11.87
N TYR A 70 -16.11 -12.58 11.69
CA TYR A 70 -15.08 -12.18 10.72
C TYR A 70 -13.68 -12.36 11.30
N THR A 71 -12.82 -13.03 10.56
CA THR A 71 -11.39 -13.12 10.88
C THR A 71 -10.68 -11.90 10.28
N PRO A 72 -9.87 -11.14 11.05
CA PRO A 72 -9.07 -10.05 10.50
C PRO A 72 -8.12 -10.59 9.43
N ALA A 73 -8.03 -9.89 8.31
CA ALA A 73 -7.08 -10.25 7.26
C ALA A 73 -5.63 -10.05 7.76
N PRO A 74 -4.73 -11.02 7.54
CA PRO A 74 -3.32 -10.84 7.82
C PRO A 74 -2.73 -9.64 7.07
N MET A 75 -1.64 -9.05 7.58
CA MET A 75 -1.02 -7.88 6.98
C MET A 75 -0.59 -8.12 5.52
N CYS A 76 -0.11 -9.31 5.18
CA CYS A 76 0.25 -9.67 3.81
C CYS A 76 -0.97 -9.64 2.86
N VAL A 77 -2.15 -10.05 3.33
CA VAL A 77 -3.41 -9.95 2.56
C VAL A 77 -3.83 -8.50 2.42
N CYS A 78 -3.75 -7.69 3.48
CA CYS A 78 -4.01 -6.25 3.42
C CYS A 78 -3.05 -5.54 2.44
N SER A 79 -1.79 -5.99 2.40
CA SER A 79 -0.81 -5.50 1.43
C SER A 79 -1.22 -5.84 -0.01
N ALA A 80 -1.63 -7.08 -0.28
CA ALA A 80 -2.12 -7.49 -1.60
C ALA A 80 -3.38 -6.70 -2.02
N MET A 81 -4.33 -6.51 -1.09
CA MET A 81 -5.51 -5.66 -1.32
C MET A 81 -5.10 -4.22 -1.68
N SER A 82 -4.10 -3.68 -0.99
CA SER A 82 -3.60 -2.32 -1.22
C SER A 82 -2.89 -2.19 -2.56
N GLN A 83 -2.12 -3.20 -2.98
CA GLN A 83 -1.51 -3.25 -4.31
C GLN A 83 -2.60 -3.21 -5.39
N GLY A 84 -3.63 -4.01 -5.24
CA GLY A 84 -4.77 -4.03 -6.16
C GLY A 84 -5.52 -2.71 -6.19
N TYR A 85 -5.81 -2.12 -5.02
CA TYR A 85 -6.54 -0.86 -4.91
C TYR A 85 -5.78 0.30 -5.59
N VAL A 86 -4.53 0.54 -5.19
CA VAL A 86 -3.72 1.63 -5.76
C VAL A 86 -3.43 1.38 -7.25
N GLY A 87 -3.07 0.13 -7.60
CA GLY A 87 -2.80 -0.25 -8.98
C GLY A 87 -4.03 -0.09 -9.88
N TYR A 88 -5.22 -0.41 -9.39
CA TYR A 88 -6.49 -0.20 -10.10
C TYR A 88 -6.73 1.30 -10.40
N ASP A 89 -6.53 2.17 -9.42
CA ASP A 89 -6.74 3.61 -9.61
C ASP A 89 -5.73 4.20 -10.62
N ILE A 90 -4.45 3.82 -10.52
CA ILE A 90 -3.42 4.21 -11.49
C ILE A 90 -3.77 3.70 -12.89
N GLN A 91 -4.16 2.43 -13.00
CA GLN A 91 -4.55 1.81 -14.28
C GLN A 91 -5.72 2.54 -14.91
N ASN A 92 -6.77 2.85 -14.16
CA ASN A 92 -7.95 3.55 -14.65
C ASN A 92 -7.62 4.98 -15.09
N ALA A 93 -6.89 5.73 -14.25
CA ALA A 93 -6.53 7.10 -14.56
C ALA A 93 -5.64 7.19 -15.81
N LEU A 94 -4.60 6.34 -15.90
CA LEU A 94 -3.70 6.30 -17.04
C LEU A 94 -4.42 5.87 -18.32
N ARG A 95 -5.23 4.81 -18.24
CA ARG A 95 -6.03 4.35 -19.39
C ARG A 95 -6.97 5.44 -19.91
N SER A 96 -7.66 6.14 -19.00
CA SER A 96 -8.56 7.24 -19.37
C SER A 96 -7.80 8.37 -20.05
N GLU A 97 -6.66 8.76 -19.51
CA GLU A 97 -5.82 9.81 -20.10
C GLU A 97 -5.29 9.42 -21.48
N LEU A 98 -4.82 8.18 -21.65
CA LEU A 98 -4.37 7.68 -22.95
C LEU A 98 -5.50 7.69 -23.97
N LEU A 99 -6.70 7.26 -23.60
CA LEU A 99 -7.87 7.30 -24.51
C LEU A 99 -8.24 8.73 -24.89
N ASN A 100 -8.18 9.68 -23.96
CA ASN A 100 -8.42 11.11 -24.25
C ASN A 100 -7.42 11.68 -25.26
N ARG A 101 -6.21 11.13 -25.32
CA ARG A 101 -5.15 11.47 -26.31
C ARG A 101 -5.24 10.63 -27.60
N GLY A 102 -6.25 9.77 -27.73
CA GLY A 102 -6.39 8.88 -28.89
C GLY A 102 -5.41 7.69 -28.90
N ILE A 103 -4.78 7.39 -27.76
CA ILE A 103 -3.81 6.31 -27.64
C ILE A 103 -4.50 5.06 -27.11
N SER A 104 -4.65 4.04 -27.93
CA SER A 104 -5.17 2.73 -27.53
C SER A 104 -4.02 1.82 -27.11
N LYS A 105 -3.68 1.86 -25.80
CA LYS A 105 -2.63 1.01 -25.21
C LYS A 105 -3.14 0.33 -23.95
N PRO A 106 -2.97 -0.99 -23.80
CA PRO A 106 -3.39 -1.69 -22.58
C PRO A 106 -2.51 -1.30 -21.41
N VAL A 107 -3.14 -1.17 -20.24
CA VAL A 107 -2.48 -0.99 -18.94
C VAL A 107 -2.93 -2.13 -18.04
N SER A 108 -2.02 -2.77 -17.33
CA SER A 108 -2.31 -3.90 -16.45
C SER A 108 -1.66 -3.69 -15.09
N THR A 109 -2.36 -4.09 -14.04
CA THR A 109 -1.84 -4.14 -12.68
C THR A 109 -1.40 -5.57 -12.35
N ILE A 110 -0.22 -5.72 -11.78
CA ILE A 110 0.35 -7.00 -11.39
C ILE A 110 0.54 -7.00 -9.87
N LEU A 111 -0.05 -7.98 -9.19
CA LEU A 111 0.26 -8.24 -7.79
C LEU A 111 1.61 -8.93 -7.69
N THR A 112 2.45 -8.44 -6.80
CA THR A 112 3.80 -8.98 -6.58
C THR A 112 3.90 -9.65 -5.22
N GLN A 113 4.56 -10.79 -5.16
CA GLN A 113 5.02 -11.41 -3.93
C GLN A 113 6.53 -11.20 -3.79
N VAL A 114 6.97 -10.84 -2.60
CA VAL A 114 8.38 -10.66 -2.29
C VAL A 114 8.82 -11.82 -1.41
N THR A 115 9.83 -12.54 -1.86
CA THR A 115 10.50 -13.55 -1.02
C THR A 115 11.35 -12.84 0.01
N VAL A 116 11.22 -13.24 1.27
CA VAL A 116 12.00 -12.70 2.39
C VAL A 116 12.86 -13.81 2.99
N ASP A 117 13.99 -13.43 3.59
CA ASP A 117 14.80 -14.36 4.36
C ASP A 117 14.09 -14.62 5.71
N PRO A 118 13.74 -15.89 6.04
CA PRO A 118 13.09 -16.20 7.30
C PRO A 118 13.98 -15.94 8.53
N TYR A 119 15.28 -15.75 8.34
CA TYR A 119 16.25 -15.46 9.38
C TYR A 119 16.61 -13.98 9.47
N ASP A 120 15.92 -13.11 8.74
CA ASP A 120 16.12 -11.65 8.81
C ASP A 120 15.89 -11.15 10.25
N GLU A 121 16.83 -10.38 10.77
CA GLU A 121 16.78 -9.82 12.13
C GLU A 121 15.51 -9.02 12.38
N ALA A 122 14.93 -8.40 11.35
CA ALA A 122 13.68 -7.66 11.45
C ALA A 122 12.50 -8.49 12.00
N PHE A 123 12.53 -9.82 11.89
CA PHE A 123 11.51 -10.69 12.50
C PHE A 123 11.70 -10.85 14.00
N TYR A 124 12.90 -10.69 14.51
CA TYR A 124 13.25 -10.83 15.92
C TYR A 124 13.29 -9.48 16.65
N GLU A 125 13.70 -8.43 15.93
CA GLU A 125 13.75 -7.05 16.42
C GLU A 125 12.90 -6.11 15.53
N PRO A 126 11.57 -6.26 15.52
CA PRO A 126 10.70 -5.47 14.67
C PRO A 126 10.69 -3.99 15.08
N THR A 127 10.77 -3.11 14.10
CA THR A 127 10.85 -1.66 14.33
C THR A 127 9.67 -0.88 13.74
N LYS A 128 8.95 -1.45 12.77
CA LYS A 128 7.85 -0.75 12.08
C LYS A 128 6.61 -0.65 12.95
N VAL A 129 6.32 0.54 13.41
CA VAL A 129 5.13 0.82 14.22
C VAL A 129 3.88 0.80 13.34
N ILE A 130 2.85 0.05 13.76
CA ILE A 130 1.57 -0.09 13.05
C ILE A 130 0.37 0.03 13.99
N GLY A 131 -0.81 0.21 13.38
CA GLY A 131 -2.07 0.17 14.11
C GLY A 131 -2.37 1.44 14.93
N ARG A 132 -3.38 1.34 15.78
CA ARG A 132 -3.79 2.40 16.72
C ARG A 132 -2.99 2.36 18.01
N TYR A 133 -3.08 3.43 18.76
CA TYR A 133 -2.63 3.43 20.16
C TYR A 133 -3.50 2.52 21.01
N MET A 134 -2.88 1.87 21.98
CA MET A 134 -3.49 0.93 22.90
C MET A 134 -3.20 1.36 24.34
N SER A 135 -4.07 0.99 25.28
CA SER A 135 -3.79 1.04 26.69
C SER A 135 -2.69 0.03 27.07
N LYS A 136 -2.18 0.14 28.30
CA LYS A 136 -1.19 -0.81 28.80
C LYS A 136 -1.77 -2.22 28.90
N GLU A 137 -3.03 -2.33 29.33
CA GLU A 137 -3.75 -3.60 29.47
C GLU A 137 -3.94 -4.29 28.10
N ASP A 138 -4.35 -3.52 27.10
CA ASP A 138 -4.48 -4.02 25.72
C ASP A 138 -3.13 -4.46 25.15
N ALA A 139 -2.07 -3.70 25.43
CA ALA A 139 -0.71 -4.02 25.03
C ALA A 139 -0.23 -5.34 25.64
N GLU A 140 -0.47 -5.57 26.93
CA GLU A 140 -0.15 -6.82 27.60
C GLU A 140 -0.92 -8.01 27.01
N MET A 141 -2.18 -7.82 26.60
CA MET A 141 -2.95 -8.85 25.89
C MET A 141 -2.35 -9.17 24.52
N GLU A 142 -1.90 -8.16 23.77
CA GLU A 142 -1.25 -8.37 22.48
C GLU A 142 0.09 -9.12 22.63
N VAL A 143 0.89 -8.79 23.63
CA VAL A 143 2.13 -9.52 23.94
C VAL A 143 1.84 -10.99 24.27
N LYS A 144 0.79 -11.29 25.05
CA LYS A 144 0.37 -12.67 25.35
C LYS A 144 -0.05 -13.46 24.10
N LYS A 145 -0.51 -12.77 23.06
CA LYS A 145 -0.82 -13.37 21.74
C LYS A 145 0.42 -13.56 20.86
N GLY A 146 1.61 -13.20 21.33
CA GLY A 146 2.86 -13.29 20.57
C GLY A 146 3.16 -12.09 19.67
N ASN A 147 2.44 -10.98 19.82
CA ASN A 147 2.72 -9.76 19.08
C ASN A 147 3.77 -8.90 19.78
N TYR A 148 4.64 -8.27 18.99
CA TYR A 148 5.55 -7.25 19.50
C TYR A 148 4.82 -5.92 19.71
N VAL A 149 5.08 -5.27 20.82
CA VAL A 149 4.48 -3.99 21.20
C VAL A 149 5.57 -3.07 21.72
N LYS A 150 5.49 -1.79 21.38
CA LYS A 150 6.41 -0.75 21.86
C LYS A 150 5.63 0.44 22.38
N GLU A 151 6.14 1.06 23.44
CA GLU A 151 5.66 2.35 23.91
C GLU A 151 6.10 3.45 22.93
N ASP A 152 5.16 4.32 22.57
CA ASP A 152 5.37 5.40 21.61
C ASP A 152 5.30 6.76 22.33
N ALA A 153 6.44 7.22 22.80
CA ALA A 153 6.67 8.57 23.33
C ALA A 153 5.60 9.09 24.35
N GLY A 154 5.09 8.23 25.21
CA GLY A 154 4.08 8.59 26.23
C GLY A 154 2.64 8.76 25.68
N LEU A 155 2.43 8.49 24.38
CA LEU A 155 1.10 8.52 23.76
C LEU A 155 0.34 7.21 23.92
N GLY A 156 1.01 6.16 24.40
CA GLY A 156 0.48 4.81 24.58
C GLY A 156 1.33 3.76 23.90
N PHE A 157 0.75 2.59 23.69
CA PHE A 157 1.44 1.44 23.12
C PHE A 157 0.96 1.18 21.70
N ARG A 158 1.85 0.71 20.83
CA ARG A 158 1.53 0.32 19.46
C ARG A 158 2.20 -1.00 19.11
N ARG A 159 1.57 -1.75 18.20
CA ARG A 159 2.20 -2.94 17.63
C ARG A 159 3.40 -2.56 16.76
N VAL A 160 4.40 -3.42 16.76
CA VAL A 160 5.57 -3.33 15.88
C VAL A 160 5.65 -4.59 15.03
N VAL A 161 6.05 -4.43 13.80
CA VAL A 161 6.25 -5.54 12.86
C VAL A 161 7.59 -5.41 12.15
N ALA A 162 8.04 -6.47 11.52
CA ALA A 162 9.19 -6.43 10.61
C ALA A 162 8.92 -5.42 9.48
N ALA A 163 9.93 -4.67 9.06
CA ALA A 163 9.83 -3.63 8.02
C ALA A 163 10.67 -4.03 6.80
#